data_a5d4f164561f818ffaf116430380970a
#
_entry.id   a5d4f164561f818ffaf116430380970a
#
_cell.length_a   1.000
_cell.length_b   1.000
_cell.length_c   1.000
_cell.angle_alpha   90.00
_cell.angle_beta   90.00
_cell.angle_gamma   90.00
#
_symmetry.space_group_name_H-M   'P 1'
#
loop_
_entity.id
_entity.type
_entity.pdbx_description
1 polymer ?
#
loop_
_entity_poly.entity_id
_entity_poly.type
_entity_poly.pdbx_seq_one_letter_code
_entity_poly.pdbx_strand_id
1 'polypeptide(L)'
;MKQFRRHRTFSLRLLAAILFAGQLLSVTPAQAAETAEKKVILQERKKWVFKEDGVTFNNDFAGARVNECTRLGKDEYRILIKPENAPVNNSAWYSFQVQAKEAKSITVHVIYEGGGHRYRPKTSTDGMSWEPLATNLWQVSPKRTELTLQLKVETEPLWVSGQEIITQETLNEWFDNIVIQSYITRTNIGKSMAKRPIEAFEINDDAPPNYVFLISRQHPPEVTGQLGLMRFIEALTIDSPLGQKFRERFRVFVVPMVNPDGVYEGQWRHNLGGVDLNRDWVKFAQPETQAVRDAIVECLKEEGAKPYLMIDFHSTDQDIFYTQQEDAKIFPPKFTDTWLAQIKERLPDYQPNRSGAHNVGMPTSKFWGHEQYGIAAITLEFGDNTDRSFIRELSRTAAEEMMKLLIEADKVQNSPAP
;
A
#
# COMPACT_ATOMS: atom_id res chain seq x y z
N MET A 1 49.44 -16.82 68.60
CA MET A 1 47.97 -16.96 68.51
C MET A 1 47.35 -15.60 68.26
N LYS A 2 47.03 -15.19 67.06
CA LYS A 2 46.21 -14.02 66.69
C LYS A 2 45.34 -14.44 65.47
N GLN A 3 44.03 -14.47 65.73
CA GLN A 3 43.01 -14.72 64.72
C GLN A 3 42.88 -13.54 63.77
N PHE A 4 42.97 -13.76 62.46
CA PHE A 4 42.60 -12.78 61.44
C PHE A 4 41.15 -13.05 61.01
N ARG A 5 40.22 -12.12 61.32
CA ARG A 5 38.86 -12.03 60.75
C ARG A 5 38.95 -11.41 59.37
N ARG A 6 38.50 -12.12 58.33
CA ARG A 6 38.22 -11.58 56.98
C ARG A 6 36.82 -10.99 56.94
N HIS A 7 36.74 -9.71 56.72
CA HIS A 7 35.49 -9.03 56.35
C HIS A 7 35.19 -9.31 54.86
N ARG A 8 34.03 -9.91 54.60
CA ARG A 8 33.45 -9.98 53.24
C ARG A 8 32.59 -8.72 53.05
N THR A 9 33.01 -7.83 52.16
CA THR A 9 32.18 -6.75 51.64
C THR A 9 31.20 -7.29 50.60
N PHE A 10 29.90 -7.23 50.90
CA PHE A 10 28.82 -7.47 49.96
C PHE A 10 28.66 -6.22 49.11
N SER A 11 28.90 -6.36 47.80
CA SER A 11 28.62 -5.34 46.80
C SER A 11 27.15 -5.45 46.38
N LEU A 12 26.30 -4.54 46.85
CA LEU A 12 24.93 -4.39 46.36
C LEU A 12 24.98 -3.86 44.92
N ARG A 13 24.66 -4.67 43.96
CA ARG A 13 24.31 -4.20 42.60
C ARG A 13 22.86 -3.70 42.64
N LEU A 14 22.71 -2.40 42.49
CA LEU A 14 21.42 -1.73 42.29
C LEU A 14 20.88 -2.17 40.91
N LEU A 15 19.81 -2.96 40.88
CA LEU A 15 18.97 -3.14 39.70
C LEU A 15 18.15 -1.86 39.53
N ALA A 16 18.49 -1.03 38.55
CA ALA A 16 17.62 0.06 38.11
C ALA A 16 16.44 -0.54 37.31
N ALA A 17 15.31 -0.72 37.96
CA ALA A 17 14.05 -0.98 37.30
C ALA A 17 13.60 0.32 36.61
N ILE A 18 13.71 0.40 35.31
CA ILE A 18 13.13 1.47 34.51
C ILE A 18 11.61 1.25 34.49
N LEU A 19 10.92 2.01 35.35
CA LEU A 19 9.48 2.17 35.31
C LEU A 19 9.14 3.02 34.06
N PHE A 20 8.67 2.38 32.99
CA PHE A 20 8.00 3.07 31.90
C PHE A 20 6.67 3.63 32.44
N ALA A 21 6.67 4.91 32.80
CA ALA A 21 5.44 5.66 33.02
C ALA A 21 4.77 5.84 31.64
N GLY A 22 3.79 4.99 31.33
CA GLY A 22 2.93 5.19 30.17
C GLY A 22 2.21 6.53 30.29
N GLN A 23 2.63 7.53 29.54
CA GLN A 23 1.82 8.72 29.30
C GLN A 23 0.57 8.29 28.54
N LEU A 24 -0.55 8.22 29.24
CA LEU A 24 -1.87 8.16 28.63
C LEU A 24 -2.07 9.47 27.84
N LEU A 25 -1.78 9.44 26.54
CA LEU A 25 -2.18 10.50 25.63
C LEU A 25 -3.71 10.59 25.68
N SER A 26 -4.22 11.69 26.21
CA SER A 26 -5.65 11.99 26.21
C SER A 26 -6.10 12.20 24.76
N VAL A 27 -6.79 11.22 24.21
CA VAL A 27 -7.44 11.31 22.91
C VAL A 27 -8.54 12.38 23.00
N THR A 28 -8.50 13.38 22.13
CA THR A 28 -9.53 14.40 22.08
C THR A 28 -10.88 13.79 21.63
N PRO A 29 -12.05 14.36 22.03
CA PRO A 29 -13.36 13.83 21.62
C PRO A 29 -13.56 13.70 20.11
N ALA A 30 -12.91 14.53 19.31
CA ALA A 30 -12.94 14.44 17.85
C ALA A 30 -12.22 13.17 17.33
N GLN A 31 -11.13 12.74 17.97
CA GLN A 31 -10.42 11.50 17.62
C GLN A 31 -11.19 10.24 18.05
N ALA A 32 -11.99 10.33 19.13
CA ALA A 32 -12.82 9.23 19.60
C ALA A 32 -14.06 8.99 18.70
N ALA A 33 -14.57 10.02 18.03
CA ALA A 33 -15.72 9.90 17.12
C ALA A 33 -15.37 9.19 15.79
N GLU A 34 -14.10 9.15 15.39
CA GLU A 34 -13.64 8.54 14.13
C GLU A 34 -13.48 7.02 14.21
N THR A 35 -13.55 6.43 15.39
CA THR A 35 -13.29 5.01 15.66
C THR A 35 -14.52 4.16 16.00
N ALA A 36 -15.72 4.68 15.84
CA ALA A 36 -16.92 3.84 15.88
C ALA A 36 -16.88 2.93 14.64
N GLU A 37 -16.90 1.61 14.84
CA GLU A 37 -17.03 0.63 13.75
C GLU A 37 -18.27 1.00 12.91
N LYS A 38 -18.04 1.49 11.70
CA LYS A 38 -19.09 1.83 10.77
C LYS A 38 -19.40 0.58 9.96
N LYS A 39 -20.58 0.04 10.10
CA LYS A 39 -20.99 -1.18 9.41
C LYS A 39 -20.73 -1.06 7.90
N VAL A 40 -19.87 -1.94 7.39
CA VAL A 40 -19.62 -2.09 5.95
C VAL A 40 -20.83 -2.71 5.27
N ILE A 41 -21.23 -2.13 4.15
CA ILE A 41 -22.29 -2.67 3.29
C ILE A 41 -21.60 -3.31 2.08
N LEU A 42 -21.66 -4.64 2.01
CA LEU A 42 -21.16 -5.39 0.89
C LEU A 42 -22.11 -5.27 -0.31
N GLN A 43 -21.54 -5.26 -1.52
CA GLN A 43 -22.33 -5.38 -2.73
C GLN A 43 -22.83 -6.82 -2.92
N GLU A 44 -23.95 -6.99 -3.59
CA GLU A 44 -24.38 -8.29 -4.07
C GLU A 44 -23.59 -8.66 -5.33
N ARG A 45 -22.95 -9.83 -5.36
CA ARG A 45 -22.23 -10.34 -6.52
C ARG A 45 -23.18 -11.10 -7.43
N LYS A 46 -23.31 -10.69 -8.69
CA LYS A 46 -24.23 -11.27 -9.65
C LYS A 46 -23.96 -10.86 -11.09
N LYS A 47 -24.74 -11.45 -11.98
CA LYS A 47 -24.84 -11.05 -13.39
C LYS A 47 -26.22 -10.41 -13.64
N TRP A 48 -26.21 -9.28 -14.32
CA TRP A 48 -27.43 -8.62 -14.84
C TRP A 48 -27.57 -8.95 -16.32
N VAL A 49 -28.63 -9.72 -16.68
CA VAL A 49 -28.88 -10.19 -18.06
C VAL A 49 -30.04 -9.42 -18.66
N PHE A 50 -29.75 -8.57 -19.64
CA PHE A 50 -30.72 -7.79 -20.39
C PHE A 50 -31.01 -8.50 -21.72
N LYS A 51 -32.04 -9.36 -21.67
CA LYS A 51 -32.37 -10.27 -22.82
C LYS A 51 -32.77 -9.49 -24.07
N GLU A 52 -33.43 -8.35 -23.92
CA GLU A 52 -33.90 -7.47 -24.97
C GLU A 52 -32.79 -6.97 -25.88
N ASP A 53 -31.64 -6.65 -25.28
CA ASP A 53 -30.47 -6.14 -26.00
C ASP A 53 -29.39 -7.23 -26.19
N GLY A 54 -29.57 -8.38 -25.54
CA GLY A 54 -28.56 -9.45 -25.53
C GLY A 54 -27.27 -9.09 -24.75
N VAL A 55 -27.35 -8.15 -23.81
CA VAL A 55 -26.19 -7.65 -23.03
C VAL A 55 -26.19 -8.22 -21.63
N THR A 56 -25.01 -8.55 -21.11
CA THR A 56 -24.80 -9.04 -19.74
C THR A 56 -23.69 -8.24 -19.07
N PHE A 57 -23.99 -7.71 -17.88
CA PHE A 57 -23.00 -7.15 -16.95
C PHE A 57 -22.70 -8.15 -15.85
N ASN A 58 -21.47 -8.10 -15.30
CA ASN A 58 -21.01 -9.01 -14.26
C ASN A 58 -20.12 -8.28 -13.25
N ASN A 59 -20.40 -8.46 -11.95
CA ASN A 59 -19.52 -8.03 -10.84
C ASN A 59 -19.08 -9.21 -9.95
N ASP A 60 -19.25 -10.45 -10.41
CA ASP A 60 -18.89 -11.63 -9.62
C ASP A 60 -17.44 -12.04 -9.90
N PHE A 61 -16.51 -11.17 -9.49
CA PHE A 61 -15.06 -11.41 -9.51
C PHE A 61 -14.37 -10.53 -8.46
N ALA A 62 -13.14 -10.90 -8.07
CA ALA A 62 -12.36 -10.15 -7.09
C ALA A 62 -12.02 -8.74 -7.61
N GLY A 63 -12.25 -7.71 -6.78
CA GLY A 63 -12.01 -6.31 -7.14
C GLY A 63 -13.15 -5.65 -7.92
N ALA A 64 -14.22 -6.37 -8.26
CA ALA A 64 -15.41 -5.78 -8.87
C ALA A 64 -16.10 -4.79 -7.91
N ARG A 65 -16.72 -3.75 -8.48
CA ARG A 65 -17.60 -2.83 -7.76
C ARG A 65 -18.71 -2.33 -8.65
N VAL A 66 -19.93 -2.85 -8.44
CA VAL A 66 -21.20 -2.42 -9.01
C VAL A 66 -22.28 -2.71 -7.99
N ASN A 67 -22.95 -1.69 -7.49
CA ASN A 67 -24.02 -1.88 -6.51
C ASN A 67 -25.37 -2.18 -7.19
N GLU A 68 -25.64 -1.55 -8.34
CA GLU A 68 -26.83 -1.78 -9.15
C GLU A 68 -26.50 -1.60 -10.64
N CYS A 69 -27.19 -2.36 -11.50
CA CYS A 69 -27.17 -2.14 -12.94
C CYS A 69 -28.60 -2.18 -13.47
N THR A 70 -29.01 -1.14 -14.22
CA THR A 70 -30.36 -0.99 -14.77
C THR A 70 -30.29 -0.61 -16.24
N ARG A 71 -31.24 -1.12 -17.03
CA ARG A 71 -31.45 -0.72 -18.41
C ARG A 71 -32.24 0.59 -18.47
N LEU A 72 -31.76 1.58 -19.21
CA LEU A 72 -32.45 2.86 -19.43
C LEU A 72 -33.20 2.89 -20.75
N GLY A 73 -32.64 2.26 -21.77
CA GLY A 73 -33.18 2.24 -23.12
C GLY A 73 -32.48 1.15 -23.95
N LYS A 74 -32.68 1.16 -25.25
CA LYS A 74 -31.99 0.25 -26.15
C LYS A 74 -30.49 0.54 -26.12
N ASP A 75 -29.67 -0.47 -25.74
CA ASP A 75 -28.23 -0.39 -25.64
C ASP A 75 -27.71 0.74 -24.69
N GLU A 76 -28.53 1.16 -23.70
CA GLU A 76 -28.23 2.21 -22.74
C GLU A 76 -28.48 1.72 -21.32
N TYR A 77 -27.48 1.89 -20.43
CA TYR A 77 -27.44 1.30 -19.09
C TYR A 77 -26.94 2.29 -18.04
N ARG A 78 -27.44 2.11 -16.82
CA ARG A 78 -26.95 2.84 -15.63
C ARG A 78 -26.35 1.84 -14.65
N ILE A 79 -25.13 2.14 -14.20
CA ILE A 79 -24.45 1.47 -13.11
C ILE A 79 -24.41 2.43 -11.91
N LEU A 80 -24.79 1.95 -10.75
CA LEU A 80 -24.70 2.68 -9.49
C LEU A 80 -23.48 2.18 -8.70
N ILE A 81 -22.66 3.10 -8.23
CA ILE A 81 -21.45 2.86 -7.42
C ILE A 81 -21.65 3.58 -6.08
N LYS A 82 -21.52 2.83 -4.98
CA LYS A 82 -21.58 3.33 -3.60
C LYS A 82 -20.32 2.94 -2.83
N PRO A 83 -19.90 3.76 -1.84
CA PRO A 83 -18.83 3.35 -0.93
C PRO A 83 -19.28 2.19 -0.03
N GLU A 84 -18.33 1.56 0.61
CA GLU A 84 -18.55 0.49 1.60
C GLU A 84 -19.25 0.99 2.87
N ASN A 85 -18.98 2.22 3.27
CA ASN A 85 -19.62 2.92 4.41
C ASN A 85 -19.41 4.44 4.27
N ALA A 86 -19.80 5.23 5.27
CA ALA A 86 -19.61 6.69 5.29
C ALA A 86 -19.25 7.18 6.70
N PRO A 87 -18.46 8.28 6.81
CA PRO A 87 -17.76 8.98 5.73
C PRO A 87 -16.57 8.19 5.19
N VAL A 88 -16.21 8.41 3.93
CA VAL A 88 -15.06 7.81 3.26
C VAL A 88 -14.43 8.86 2.34
N ASN A 89 -13.13 8.80 2.13
CA ASN A 89 -12.47 9.64 1.15
C ASN A 89 -12.97 9.32 -0.26
N ASN A 90 -13.02 10.36 -1.11
CA ASN A 90 -13.42 10.19 -2.50
C ASN A 90 -12.35 9.42 -3.29
N SER A 91 -12.41 8.10 -3.19
CA SER A 91 -11.61 7.15 -3.98
C SER A 91 -12.55 6.20 -4.73
N ALA A 92 -13.54 6.78 -5.42
CA ALA A 92 -14.68 6.10 -6.01
C ALA A 92 -14.24 5.02 -7.02
N TRP A 93 -14.01 3.83 -6.49
CA TRP A 93 -13.65 2.65 -7.27
C TRP A 93 -14.86 2.09 -7.99
N TYR A 94 -14.67 1.68 -9.25
CA TYR A 94 -15.62 0.90 -10.03
C TYR A 94 -14.86 -0.12 -10.87
N SER A 95 -15.44 -1.30 -11.02
CA SER A 95 -14.93 -2.33 -11.92
C SER A 95 -16.03 -3.34 -12.24
N PHE A 96 -16.19 -3.68 -13.51
CA PHE A 96 -17.19 -4.62 -14.03
C PHE A 96 -16.73 -5.26 -15.33
N GLN A 97 -17.37 -6.38 -15.65
CA GLN A 97 -17.33 -6.96 -16.99
C GLN A 97 -18.63 -6.67 -17.73
N VAL A 98 -18.56 -6.55 -19.04
CA VAL A 98 -19.73 -6.47 -19.92
C VAL A 98 -19.47 -7.23 -21.21
N GLN A 99 -20.48 -7.95 -21.69
CA GLN A 99 -20.46 -8.67 -22.97
C GLN A 99 -21.81 -8.61 -23.67
N ALA A 100 -21.85 -8.87 -24.97
CA ALA A 100 -23.07 -8.93 -25.73
C ALA A 100 -23.11 -10.20 -26.60
N LYS A 101 -24.30 -10.66 -27.01
CA LYS A 101 -24.46 -11.82 -27.91
C LYS A 101 -23.91 -11.58 -29.30
N GLU A 102 -23.79 -10.32 -29.71
CA GLU A 102 -23.25 -9.87 -30.98
C GLU A 102 -22.50 -8.53 -30.79
N ALA A 103 -21.54 -8.26 -31.65
CA ALA A 103 -20.76 -7.01 -31.58
C ALA A 103 -21.65 -5.78 -31.74
N LYS A 104 -21.58 -4.86 -30.79
CA LYS A 104 -22.35 -3.60 -30.79
C LYS A 104 -21.68 -2.51 -29.95
N SER A 105 -22.20 -1.29 -30.08
CA SER A 105 -21.86 -0.18 -29.20
C SER A 105 -22.97 0.00 -28.17
N ILE A 106 -22.57 0.26 -26.92
CA ILE A 106 -23.48 0.56 -25.81
C ILE A 106 -23.06 1.84 -25.09
N THR A 107 -24.01 2.48 -24.43
CA THR A 107 -23.77 3.61 -23.54
C THR A 107 -23.94 3.17 -22.10
N VAL A 108 -22.96 3.49 -21.23
CA VAL A 108 -23.01 3.15 -19.81
C VAL A 108 -22.82 4.43 -18.97
N HIS A 109 -23.80 4.74 -18.13
CA HIS A 109 -23.78 5.83 -17.17
C HIS A 109 -23.38 5.28 -15.80
N VAL A 110 -22.17 5.58 -15.35
CA VAL A 110 -21.67 5.23 -14.00
C VAL A 110 -21.99 6.37 -13.06
N ILE A 111 -22.93 6.14 -12.14
CA ILE A 111 -23.40 7.12 -11.16
C ILE A 111 -22.70 6.88 -9.83
N TYR A 112 -22.11 7.91 -9.26
CA TYR A 112 -21.43 7.86 -7.98
C TYR A 112 -22.32 8.42 -6.87
N GLU A 113 -22.68 7.57 -5.91
CA GLU A 113 -23.37 7.97 -4.69
C GLU A 113 -22.35 8.08 -3.55
N GLY A 114 -22.30 9.22 -2.87
CA GLY A 114 -21.36 9.46 -1.76
C GLY A 114 -19.93 9.83 -2.18
N GLY A 115 -19.71 10.07 -3.45
CA GLY A 115 -18.41 10.48 -3.99
C GLY A 115 -18.49 11.00 -5.42
N GLY A 116 -17.39 11.02 -6.13
CA GLY A 116 -17.32 11.48 -7.52
C GLY A 116 -16.21 10.81 -8.31
N HIS A 117 -16.28 10.90 -9.61
CA HIS A 117 -15.33 10.33 -10.54
C HIS A 117 -13.88 10.77 -10.23
N ARG A 118 -12.96 9.82 -10.14
CA ARG A 118 -11.55 10.07 -9.86
C ARG A 118 -10.63 9.51 -10.95
N TYR A 119 -10.85 8.27 -11.39
CA TYR A 119 -9.89 7.51 -12.18
C TYR A 119 -10.20 7.56 -13.68
N ARG A 120 -9.17 7.74 -14.52
CA ARG A 120 -9.30 7.59 -15.96
C ARG A 120 -9.74 6.17 -16.32
N PRO A 121 -10.86 5.98 -17.07
CA PRO A 121 -11.34 4.66 -17.41
C PRO A 121 -10.31 3.84 -18.18
N LYS A 122 -10.21 2.56 -17.84
CA LYS A 122 -9.39 1.56 -18.52
C LYS A 122 -10.25 0.39 -18.95
N THR A 123 -9.82 -0.28 -19.99
CA THR A 123 -10.44 -1.51 -20.50
C THR A 123 -9.40 -2.61 -20.66
N SER A 124 -9.87 -3.85 -20.59
CA SER A 124 -9.07 -5.05 -20.85
C SER A 124 -9.94 -6.14 -21.49
N THR A 125 -9.36 -6.97 -22.32
CA THR A 125 -10.02 -8.16 -22.92
C THR A 125 -9.60 -9.46 -22.24
N ASP A 126 -8.54 -9.42 -21.43
CA ASP A 126 -7.98 -10.60 -20.74
C ASP A 126 -7.95 -10.44 -19.19
N GLY A 127 -8.29 -9.25 -18.68
CA GLY A 127 -8.20 -8.90 -17.25
C GLY A 127 -6.77 -8.63 -16.75
N MET A 128 -5.77 -8.76 -17.60
CA MET A 128 -4.34 -8.62 -17.25
C MET A 128 -3.69 -7.41 -17.93
N SER A 129 -3.97 -7.25 -19.22
CA SER A 129 -3.43 -6.15 -20.05
C SER A 129 -4.46 -5.03 -20.12
N TRP A 130 -4.11 -3.86 -19.59
CA TRP A 130 -5.04 -2.75 -19.43
C TRP A 130 -4.63 -1.54 -20.26
N GLU A 131 -5.59 -1.01 -21.02
CA GLU A 131 -5.39 0.18 -21.83
C GLU A 131 -6.33 1.31 -21.39
N PRO A 132 -5.86 2.56 -21.35
CA PRO A 132 -6.73 3.70 -21.12
C PRO A 132 -7.78 3.82 -22.20
N LEU A 133 -9.06 3.96 -21.82
CA LEU A 133 -10.13 4.24 -22.78
C LEU A 133 -9.86 5.59 -23.47
N ALA A 134 -10.02 5.63 -24.80
CA ALA A 134 -9.78 6.85 -25.59
C ALA A 134 -10.66 8.01 -25.08
N THR A 135 -10.10 9.21 -25.05
CA THR A 135 -10.73 10.38 -24.39
C THR A 135 -12.05 10.82 -25.02
N ASN A 136 -12.28 10.51 -26.29
CA ASN A 136 -13.54 10.76 -27.00
C ASN A 136 -14.64 9.72 -26.70
N LEU A 137 -14.33 8.65 -25.97
CA LEU A 137 -15.26 7.57 -25.60
C LEU A 137 -15.80 7.70 -24.18
N TRP A 138 -15.45 8.75 -23.45
CA TRP A 138 -16.00 8.97 -22.13
C TRP A 138 -16.11 10.47 -21.78
N GLN A 139 -17.06 10.78 -20.92
CA GLN A 139 -17.32 12.13 -20.46
C GLN A 139 -17.72 12.12 -18.97
N VAL A 140 -17.28 13.12 -18.24
CA VAL A 140 -17.63 13.30 -16.81
C VAL A 140 -18.53 14.52 -16.67
N SER A 141 -19.60 14.38 -15.90
CA SER A 141 -20.49 15.51 -15.57
C SER A 141 -19.72 16.62 -14.82
N PRO A 142 -20.18 17.90 -14.91
CA PRO A 142 -19.50 19.01 -14.25
C PRO A 142 -19.34 18.83 -12.73
N LYS A 143 -20.27 18.15 -12.07
CA LYS A 143 -20.21 17.84 -10.63
C LYS A 143 -19.41 16.57 -10.33
N ARG A 144 -18.87 15.91 -11.35
CA ARG A 144 -18.14 14.64 -11.26
C ARG A 144 -18.93 13.47 -10.63
N THR A 145 -20.24 13.58 -10.55
CA THR A 145 -21.13 12.54 -9.97
C THR A 145 -21.56 11.49 -10.98
N GLU A 146 -21.22 11.69 -12.26
CA GLU A 146 -21.54 10.77 -13.36
C GLU A 146 -20.39 10.69 -14.35
N LEU A 147 -20.10 9.47 -14.80
CA LEU A 147 -19.21 9.16 -15.91
C LEU A 147 -20.04 8.45 -16.99
N THR A 148 -20.08 8.99 -18.19
CA THR A 148 -20.69 8.35 -19.38
C THR A 148 -19.59 7.70 -20.20
N LEU A 149 -19.77 6.42 -20.52
CA LEU A 149 -18.86 5.60 -21.31
C LEU A 149 -19.54 5.16 -22.63
N GLN A 150 -18.81 5.22 -23.73
CA GLN A 150 -19.16 4.61 -25.01
C GLN A 150 -18.29 3.36 -25.18
N LEU A 151 -18.91 2.18 -25.12
CA LEU A 151 -18.18 0.90 -25.13
C LEU A 151 -18.55 0.10 -26.36
N LYS A 152 -17.54 -0.49 -27.00
CA LYS A 152 -17.76 -1.58 -27.98
C LYS A 152 -17.69 -2.89 -27.22
N VAL A 153 -18.75 -3.68 -27.33
CA VAL A 153 -18.90 -4.95 -26.63
C VAL A 153 -19.11 -6.08 -27.65
N GLU A 154 -18.60 -7.24 -27.33
CA GLU A 154 -18.63 -8.43 -28.16
C GLU A 154 -19.07 -9.65 -27.36
N THR A 155 -18.92 -10.85 -27.89
CA THR A 155 -19.27 -12.12 -27.22
C THR A 155 -18.33 -12.41 -26.04
N GLU A 156 -17.06 -12.00 -26.17
CA GLU A 156 -16.09 -12.10 -25.07
C GLU A 156 -16.28 -10.95 -24.07
N PRO A 157 -16.04 -11.18 -22.77
CA PRO A 157 -16.16 -10.14 -21.77
C PRO A 157 -15.16 -9.00 -21.96
N LEU A 158 -15.65 -7.77 -22.00
CA LEU A 158 -14.85 -6.57 -21.86
C LEU A 158 -14.81 -6.18 -20.37
N TRP A 159 -13.63 -6.10 -19.82
CA TRP A 159 -13.39 -5.57 -18.49
C TRP A 159 -13.32 -4.05 -18.55
N VAL A 160 -13.98 -3.36 -17.62
CA VAL A 160 -13.98 -1.91 -17.49
C VAL A 160 -13.69 -1.55 -16.04
N SER A 161 -12.68 -0.73 -15.80
CA SER A 161 -12.25 -0.39 -14.43
C SER A 161 -11.65 1.00 -14.33
N GLY A 162 -11.59 1.54 -13.10
CA GLY A 162 -10.92 2.80 -12.80
C GLY A 162 -9.40 2.70 -12.88
N GLN A 163 -8.83 1.57 -12.49
CA GLN A 163 -7.41 1.24 -12.56
C GLN A 163 -7.27 -0.24 -12.96
N GLU A 164 -6.05 -0.71 -13.14
CA GLU A 164 -5.74 -2.12 -13.31
C GLU A 164 -6.26 -2.93 -12.10
N ILE A 165 -6.72 -4.15 -12.32
CA ILE A 165 -7.16 -5.03 -11.23
C ILE A 165 -5.95 -5.83 -10.75
N ILE A 166 -5.42 -5.49 -9.59
CA ILE A 166 -4.36 -6.24 -8.92
C ILE A 166 -4.95 -6.82 -7.64
N THR A 167 -5.27 -8.09 -7.68
CA THR A 167 -5.80 -8.88 -6.56
C THR A 167 -4.68 -9.64 -5.85
N GLN A 168 -5.01 -10.37 -4.78
CA GLN A 168 -4.06 -11.31 -4.15
C GLN A 168 -3.59 -12.40 -5.13
N GLU A 169 -4.45 -12.86 -6.02
CA GLU A 169 -4.10 -13.84 -7.06
C GLU A 169 -3.09 -13.28 -8.04
N THR A 170 -3.33 -12.08 -8.58
CA THR A 170 -2.38 -11.37 -9.45
C THR A 170 -1.02 -11.15 -8.77
N LEU A 171 -1.03 -10.80 -7.47
CA LEU A 171 0.21 -10.66 -6.71
C LEU A 171 0.92 -12.00 -6.51
N ASN A 172 0.18 -13.09 -6.28
CA ASN A 172 0.77 -14.41 -6.16
C ASN A 172 1.45 -14.84 -7.46
N GLU A 173 0.82 -14.66 -8.61
CA GLU A 173 1.41 -14.93 -9.91
C GLU A 173 2.69 -14.12 -10.16
N TRP A 174 2.64 -12.81 -9.87
CA TRP A 174 3.84 -11.97 -9.95
C TRP A 174 4.93 -12.46 -8.98
N PHE A 175 4.54 -12.78 -7.75
CA PHE A 175 5.45 -13.22 -6.72
C PHE A 175 6.13 -14.55 -7.07
N ASP A 176 5.39 -15.52 -7.60
CA ASP A 176 5.93 -16.82 -8.00
C ASP A 176 7.03 -16.69 -9.05
N ASN A 177 7.01 -15.62 -9.86
CA ASN A 177 8.06 -15.31 -10.82
C ASN A 177 9.34 -14.75 -10.18
N ILE A 178 9.28 -14.12 -9.01
CA ILE A 178 10.46 -13.57 -8.30
C ILE A 178 10.99 -14.50 -7.21
N VAL A 179 10.17 -15.36 -6.61
CA VAL A 179 10.54 -16.33 -5.54
C VAL A 179 11.47 -17.45 -6.05
N ILE A 180 11.70 -17.55 -7.35
CA ILE A 180 12.70 -18.47 -7.92
C ILE A 180 14.11 -18.22 -7.32
N GLN A 181 14.33 -17.06 -6.74
CA GLN A 181 15.60 -16.68 -6.11
C GLN A 181 15.68 -17.25 -4.67
N SER A 182 16.78 -17.94 -4.35
CA SER A 182 17.00 -18.59 -3.05
C SER A 182 17.03 -17.62 -1.85
N TYR A 183 17.26 -16.35 -2.09
CA TYR A 183 17.29 -15.29 -1.08
C TYR A 183 15.94 -14.64 -0.80
N ILE A 184 14.84 -15.21 -1.30
CA ILE A 184 13.48 -14.72 -1.03
C ILE A 184 12.70 -15.81 -0.29
N THR A 185 12.18 -15.45 0.88
CA THR A 185 11.34 -16.32 1.70
C THR A 185 9.94 -15.74 1.85
N ARG A 186 8.89 -16.52 1.57
CA ARG A 186 7.49 -16.14 1.77
C ARG A 186 6.95 -16.69 3.08
N THR A 187 6.16 -15.88 3.80
CA THR A 187 5.50 -16.27 5.04
C THR A 187 4.09 -15.70 5.13
N ASN A 188 3.22 -16.38 5.89
CA ASN A 188 1.90 -15.84 6.25
C ASN A 188 2.00 -15.26 7.66
N ILE A 189 1.82 -13.94 7.78
CA ILE A 189 1.95 -13.21 9.04
C ILE A 189 0.64 -13.07 9.81
N GLY A 190 -0.50 -13.42 9.20
CA GLY A 190 -1.80 -13.30 9.83
C GLY A 190 -2.95 -13.46 8.86
N LYS A 191 -4.13 -13.09 9.34
CA LYS A 191 -5.36 -13.18 8.54
C LYS A 191 -6.18 -11.90 8.70
N SER A 192 -6.77 -11.44 7.60
CA SER A 192 -7.76 -10.38 7.57
C SER A 192 -9.06 -10.76 8.31
N MET A 193 -10.00 -9.85 8.41
CA MET A 193 -11.31 -10.11 9.01
C MET A 193 -12.06 -11.26 8.33
N ALA A 194 -12.04 -11.34 7.00
CA ALA A 194 -12.62 -12.46 6.25
C ALA A 194 -11.70 -13.70 6.16
N LYS A 195 -10.64 -13.74 6.97
CA LYS A 195 -9.70 -14.86 7.07
C LYS A 195 -8.84 -15.08 5.82
N ARG A 196 -8.73 -14.08 4.92
CA ARG A 196 -7.75 -14.10 3.84
C ARG A 196 -6.34 -13.99 4.42
N PRO A 197 -5.35 -14.70 3.86
CA PRO A 197 -3.98 -14.60 4.34
C PRO A 197 -3.43 -13.17 4.13
N ILE A 198 -2.67 -12.68 5.11
CA ILE A 198 -1.81 -11.52 4.98
C ILE A 198 -0.41 -12.06 4.81
N GLU A 199 0.12 -11.90 3.62
CA GLU A 199 1.38 -12.49 3.24
C GLU A 199 2.50 -11.46 3.32
N ALA A 200 3.65 -11.92 3.77
CA ALA A 200 4.89 -11.17 3.76
C ALA A 200 5.99 -11.98 3.09
N PHE A 201 7.03 -11.31 2.69
CA PHE A 201 8.26 -11.97 2.28
C PHE A 201 9.49 -11.18 2.71
N GLU A 202 10.58 -11.91 2.89
CA GLU A 202 11.89 -11.33 3.16
C GLU A 202 12.81 -11.53 1.97
N ILE A 203 13.64 -10.52 1.71
CA ILE A 203 14.68 -10.53 0.70
C ILE A 203 15.99 -10.30 1.43
N ASN A 204 16.86 -11.30 1.48
CA ASN A 204 18.16 -11.21 2.11
C ASN A 204 19.10 -12.35 1.72
N ASP A 205 20.42 -12.12 1.86
CA ASP A 205 21.45 -13.14 1.88
C ASP A 205 21.99 -13.23 3.32
N ASP A 206 22.22 -14.44 3.84
CA ASP A 206 22.87 -14.71 5.15
C ASP A 206 22.25 -14.02 6.38
N ALA A 207 20.96 -13.70 6.34
CA ALA A 207 20.18 -13.17 7.45
C ALA A 207 20.83 -12.00 8.22
N PRO A 208 21.22 -10.88 7.56
CA PRO A 208 21.85 -9.74 8.22
C PRO A 208 20.87 -9.06 9.21
N PRO A 209 21.39 -8.33 10.24
CA PRO A 209 20.53 -7.78 11.29
C PRO A 209 19.85 -6.46 10.92
N ASN A 210 20.17 -5.84 9.79
CA ASN A 210 19.63 -4.53 9.41
C ASN A 210 18.35 -4.69 8.61
N TYR A 211 17.29 -3.97 8.98
CA TYR A 211 15.96 -4.13 8.37
C TYR A 211 15.48 -2.89 7.62
N VAL A 212 14.88 -3.15 6.45
CA VAL A 212 14.03 -2.22 5.70
C VAL A 212 12.63 -2.80 5.62
N PHE A 213 11.62 -2.01 5.96
CA PHE A 213 10.21 -2.41 5.95
C PHE A 213 9.48 -1.73 4.81
N LEU A 214 8.84 -2.53 3.95
CA LEU A 214 8.04 -2.05 2.82
C LEU A 214 6.61 -2.58 2.96
N ILE A 215 5.63 -1.70 2.94
CA ILE A 215 4.22 -2.08 2.97
C ILE A 215 3.44 -1.37 1.86
N SER A 216 2.30 -1.92 1.48
CA SER A 216 1.42 -1.31 0.49
C SER A 216 -0.03 -1.76 0.65
N ARG A 217 -0.90 -1.13 -0.11
CA ARG A 217 -2.30 -1.51 -0.30
C ARG A 217 -3.11 -1.55 1.00
N GLN A 218 -2.89 -0.56 1.88
CA GLN A 218 -3.81 -0.28 2.98
C GLN A 218 -5.18 0.18 2.45
N HIS A 219 -5.17 0.91 1.34
CA HIS A 219 -6.37 1.37 0.65
C HIS A 219 -6.57 0.63 -0.68
N PRO A 220 -7.72 0.00 -0.88
CA PRO A 220 -7.96 -0.89 -2.03
C PRO A 220 -7.79 -0.30 -3.42
N PRO A 221 -8.17 0.97 -3.72
CA PRO A 221 -8.05 1.54 -5.06
C PRO A 221 -6.64 2.02 -5.45
N GLU A 222 -5.69 2.01 -4.52
CA GLU A 222 -4.38 2.63 -4.70
C GLU A 222 -3.41 1.71 -5.47
N VAL A 223 -3.73 1.51 -6.75
CA VAL A 223 -3.06 0.55 -7.63
C VAL A 223 -1.69 1.04 -8.08
N THR A 224 -1.51 2.35 -8.32
CA THR A 224 -0.21 2.87 -8.77
C THR A 224 0.86 2.74 -7.71
N GLY A 225 0.51 2.88 -6.42
CA GLY A 225 1.42 2.58 -5.31
C GLY A 225 1.80 1.11 -5.26
N GLN A 226 0.85 0.20 -5.51
CA GLN A 226 1.13 -1.23 -5.61
C GLN A 226 2.10 -1.54 -6.75
N LEU A 227 1.89 -0.94 -7.93
CA LEU A 227 2.82 -1.06 -9.06
C LEU A 227 4.20 -0.50 -8.70
N GLY A 228 4.23 0.64 -8.00
CA GLY A 228 5.47 1.24 -7.49
C GLY A 228 6.25 0.28 -6.59
N LEU A 229 5.58 -0.34 -5.60
CA LEU A 229 6.18 -1.36 -4.73
C LEU A 229 6.73 -2.53 -5.54
N MET A 230 5.95 -3.09 -6.47
CA MET A 230 6.37 -4.23 -7.29
C MET A 230 7.67 -3.90 -8.06
N ARG A 231 7.75 -2.74 -8.70
CA ARG A 231 8.94 -2.29 -9.44
C ARG A 231 10.13 -1.98 -8.53
N PHE A 232 9.86 -1.48 -7.33
CA PHE A 232 10.88 -1.27 -6.31
C PHE A 232 11.52 -2.60 -5.87
N ILE A 233 10.71 -3.62 -5.63
CA ILE A 233 11.16 -4.97 -5.26
C ILE A 233 11.93 -5.61 -6.41
N GLU A 234 11.46 -5.51 -7.65
CA GLU A 234 12.18 -6.02 -8.81
C GLU A 234 13.62 -5.45 -8.87
N ALA A 235 13.80 -4.16 -8.54
CA ALA A 235 15.13 -3.56 -8.49
C ALA A 235 16.03 -4.12 -7.37
N LEU A 236 15.44 -4.50 -6.22
CA LEU A 236 16.17 -5.14 -5.11
C LEU A 236 16.59 -6.58 -5.44
N THR A 237 15.84 -7.23 -6.32
CA THR A 237 16.03 -8.65 -6.67
C THR A 237 16.81 -8.86 -7.97
N ILE A 238 17.24 -7.80 -8.66
CA ILE A 238 18.16 -7.92 -9.78
C ILE A 238 19.50 -8.49 -9.30
N ASP A 239 20.00 -9.47 -10.03
CA ASP A 239 21.36 -10.00 -9.82
C ASP A 239 22.41 -9.00 -10.33
N SER A 240 22.70 -8.02 -9.47
CA SER A 240 23.69 -6.96 -9.71
C SER A 240 24.64 -6.85 -8.53
N PRO A 241 25.87 -6.33 -8.72
CA PRO A 241 26.80 -6.12 -7.61
C PRO A 241 26.25 -5.23 -6.49
N LEU A 242 25.37 -4.27 -6.81
CA LEU A 242 24.68 -3.42 -5.83
C LEU A 242 23.65 -4.23 -5.04
N GLY A 243 22.80 -4.99 -5.74
CA GLY A 243 21.77 -5.83 -5.12
C GLY A 243 22.37 -6.90 -4.21
N GLN A 244 23.39 -7.63 -4.66
CA GLN A 244 24.12 -8.62 -3.85
C GLN A 244 24.68 -7.99 -2.57
N LYS A 245 25.48 -6.92 -2.72
CA LYS A 245 26.06 -6.21 -1.57
C LYS A 245 25.02 -5.64 -0.60
N PHE A 246 23.85 -5.28 -1.08
CA PHE A 246 22.77 -4.79 -0.24
C PHE A 246 22.15 -5.95 0.55
N ARG A 247 21.80 -7.06 -0.10
CA ARG A 247 21.20 -8.24 0.54
C ARG A 247 22.11 -8.93 1.55
N GLU A 248 23.43 -8.85 1.38
CA GLU A 248 24.42 -9.31 2.39
C GLU A 248 24.35 -8.51 3.70
N ARG A 249 23.77 -7.29 3.71
CA ARG A 249 23.78 -6.34 4.83
C ARG A 249 22.40 -6.00 5.36
N PHE A 250 21.38 -6.16 4.53
CA PHE A 250 20.01 -5.75 4.83
C PHE A 250 19.01 -6.85 4.52
N ARG A 251 18.05 -7.02 5.41
CA ARG A 251 16.80 -7.74 5.14
C ARG A 251 15.74 -6.74 4.74
N VAL A 252 15.05 -7.02 3.65
CA VAL A 252 13.87 -6.26 3.26
C VAL A 252 12.64 -7.09 3.59
N PHE A 253 11.89 -6.67 4.59
CA PHE A 253 10.63 -7.28 4.97
C PHE A 253 9.48 -6.55 4.27
N VAL A 254 8.69 -7.28 3.49
CA VAL A 254 7.67 -6.71 2.61
C VAL A 254 6.30 -7.29 2.93
N VAL A 255 5.29 -6.40 3.09
CA VAL A 255 3.87 -6.78 3.11
C VAL A 255 3.18 -6.10 1.94
N PRO A 256 3.01 -6.80 0.80
CA PRO A 256 2.58 -6.17 -0.44
C PRO A 256 1.09 -5.79 -0.46
N MET A 257 0.26 -6.41 0.39
CA MET A 257 -1.17 -6.12 0.47
C MET A 257 -1.65 -6.23 1.92
N VAL A 258 -1.76 -5.09 2.59
CA VAL A 258 -2.23 -5.03 3.99
C VAL A 258 -3.74 -5.26 4.09
N ASN A 259 -4.54 -4.84 3.07
CA ASN A 259 -6.00 -4.92 3.06
C ASN A 259 -6.54 -5.87 1.98
N PRO A 260 -6.33 -7.20 2.09
CA PRO A 260 -6.77 -8.14 1.06
C PRO A 260 -8.30 -8.23 0.94
N ASP A 261 -9.04 -8.00 2.02
CA ASP A 261 -10.50 -8.01 2.01
C ASP A 261 -11.07 -6.82 1.25
N GLY A 262 -10.58 -5.62 1.53
CA GLY A 262 -11.02 -4.41 0.83
C GLY A 262 -10.73 -4.46 -0.66
N VAL A 263 -9.57 -5.01 -1.06
CA VAL A 263 -9.21 -5.24 -2.47
C VAL A 263 -10.16 -6.24 -3.12
N TYR A 264 -10.42 -7.37 -2.45
CA TYR A 264 -11.34 -8.39 -2.98
C TYR A 264 -12.75 -7.82 -3.18
N GLU A 265 -13.26 -7.01 -2.23
CA GLU A 265 -14.62 -6.44 -2.28
C GLU A 265 -14.71 -5.15 -3.11
N GLY A 266 -13.61 -4.66 -3.68
CA GLY A 266 -13.60 -3.41 -4.45
C GLY A 266 -14.00 -2.20 -3.60
N GLN A 267 -13.56 -2.13 -2.35
CA GLN A 267 -13.86 -1.01 -1.45
C GLN A 267 -13.08 0.24 -1.85
N TRP A 268 -13.58 1.40 -1.43
CA TRP A 268 -12.97 2.68 -1.78
C TRP A 268 -11.80 3.05 -0.88
N ARG A 269 -11.80 2.58 0.38
CA ARG A 269 -10.75 2.93 1.32
C ARG A 269 -10.57 1.96 2.48
N HIS A 270 -11.65 1.55 3.13
CA HIS A 270 -11.62 0.88 4.41
C HIS A 270 -11.39 -0.63 4.30
N ASN A 271 -11.12 -1.29 5.43
CA ASN A 271 -11.20 -2.74 5.54
C ASN A 271 -12.65 -3.20 5.81
N LEU A 272 -12.89 -4.49 6.01
CA LEU A 272 -14.23 -5.00 6.34
C LEU A 272 -14.76 -4.52 7.70
N GLY A 273 -13.92 -4.02 8.60
CA GLY A 273 -14.29 -3.35 9.84
C GLY A 273 -14.82 -1.93 9.63
N GLY A 274 -14.77 -1.41 8.40
CA GLY A 274 -15.14 -0.04 8.09
C GLY A 274 -14.14 0.99 8.58
N VAL A 275 -12.88 0.59 8.75
CA VAL A 275 -11.79 1.40 9.29
C VAL A 275 -10.74 1.68 8.23
N ASP A 276 -10.29 2.94 8.15
CA ASP A 276 -9.09 3.33 7.44
C ASP A 276 -7.86 2.72 8.14
N LEU A 277 -7.24 1.72 7.52
CA LEU A 277 -6.08 1.04 8.12
C LEU A 277 -4.91 2.00 8.37
N ASN A 278 -4.75 3.04 7.53
CA ASN A 278 -3.74 4.07 7.76
C ASN A 278 -4.17 5.13 8.79
N ARG A 279 -5.14 4.78 9.67
CA ARG A 279 -5.57 5.49 10.88
C ARG A 279 -5.59 4.58 12.11
N ASP A 280 -5.10 3.35 11.97
CA ASP A 280 -5.11 2.35 13.06
C ASP A 280 -3.74 2.05 13.67
N TRP A 281 -2.66 2.72 13.23
CA TRP A 281 -1.26 2.45 13.62
C TRP A 281 -0.85 2.92 15.04
N VAL A 282 -1.81 3.29 15.86
CA VAL A 282 -1.61 3.52 17.31
C VAL A 282 -2.46 2.57 18.14
N LYS A 283 -3.72 2.39 17.72
CA LYS A 283 -4.66 1.51 18.42
C LYS A 283 -4.48 0.05 18.05
N PHE A 284 -4.13 -0.23 16.80
CA PHE A 284 -4.03 -1.58 16.25
C PHE A 284 -5.27 -2.41 16.57
N ALA A 285 -6.45 -1.83 16.33
CA ALA A 285 -7.72 -2.48 16.58
C ALA A 285 -8.10 -3.50 15.47
N GLN A 286 -7.52 -3.34 14.29
CA GLN A 286 -7.81 -4.20 13.13
C GLN A 286 -6.81 -5.36 13.03
N PRO A 287 -7.26 -6.58 12.66
CA PRO A 287 -6.36 -7.73 12.55
C PRO A 287 -5.26 -7.54 11.51
N GLU A 288 -5.52 -6.75 10.46
CA GLU A 288 -4.57 -6.46 9.40
C GLU A 288 -3.37 -5.65 9.92
N THR A 289 -3.62 -4.56 10.62
CA THR A 289 -2.55 -3.72 11.21
C THR A 289 -1.85 -4.42 12.36
N GLN A 290 -2.58 -5.23 13.17
CA GLN A 290 -1.98 -6.08 14.21
C GLN A 290 -0.97 -7.04 13.61
N ALA A 291 -1.36 -7.77 12.54
CA ALA A 291 -0.49 -8.75 11.90
C ALA A 291 0.81 -8.12 11.38
N VAL A 292 0.72 -6.96 10.72
CA VAL A 292 1.91 -6.25 10.21
C VAL A 292 2.78 -5.75 11.35
N ARG A 293 2.20 -5.11 12.38
CA ARG A 293 2.93 -4.67 13.58
C ARG A 293 3.66 -5.82 14.25
N ASP A 294 2.94 -6.91 14.53
CA ASP A 294 3.49 -8.05 15.28
C ASP A 294 4.63 -8.71 14.50
N ALA A 295 4.51 -8.81 13.18
CA ALA A 295 5.58 -9.32 12.34
C ALA A 295 6.83 -8.41 12.35
N ILE A 296 6.66 -7.09 12.23
CA ILE A 296 7.78 -6.14 12.32
C ILE A 296 8.44 -6.20 13.72
N VAL A 297 7.64 -6.25 14.77
CA VAL A 297 8.14 -6.36 16.14
C VAL A 297 8.90 -7.69 16.34
N GLU A 298 8.42 -8.79 15.74
CA GLU A 298 9.09 -10.09 15.80
C GLU A 298 10.46 -10.06 15.11
N CYS A 299 10.55 -9.49 13.91
CA CYS A 299 11.83 -9.29 13.21
C CYS A 299 12.86 -8.53 14.08
N LEU A 300 12.39 -7.56 14.85
CA LEU A 300 13.28 -6.70 15.66
C LEU A 300 13.61 -7.27 17.05
N LYS A 301 13.16 -8.48 17.39
CA LYS A 301 13.59 -9.20 18.61
C LYS A 301 14.91 -9.94 18.43
N GLU A 302 15.36 -10.16 17.22
CA GLU A 302 16.64 -10.81 16.94
C GLU A 302 17.79 -10.00 17.53
N GLU A 303 18.81 -10.68 18.02
CA GLU A 303 19.98 -10.01 18.61
C GLU A 303 20.70 -9.15 17.54
N GLY A 304 20.88 -7.89 17.85
CA GLY A 304 21.51 -6.91 16.95
C GLY A 304 20.60 -6.36 15.86
N ALA A 305 19.33 -6.76 15.80
CA ALA A 305 18.37 -6.26 14.81
C ALA A 305 18.20 -4.74 14.87
N LYS A 306 18.30 -4.07 13.72
CA LYS A 306 18.26 -2.61 13.60
C LYS A 306 17.33 -2.20 12.45
N PRO A 307 16.28 -1.43 12.71
CA PRO A 307 15.48 -0.82 11.64
C PRO A 307 16.21 0.39 11.04
N TYR A 308 16.17 0.53 9.72
CA TYR A 308 16.79 1.64 8.99
C TYR A 308 15.81 2.50 8.22
N LEU A 309 14.73 1.89 7.70
CA LEU A 309 13.79 2.58 6.84
C LEU A 309 12.43 1.86 6.85
N MET A 310 11.36 2.63 6.76
CA MET A 310 10.03 2.12 6.44
C MET A 310 9.44 2.93 5.29
N ILE A 311 8.92 2.25 4.26
CA ILE A 311 8.20 2.89 3.15
C ILE A 311 6.82 2.24 3.03
N ASP A 312 5.79 3.08 3.00
CA ASP A 312 4.40 2.72 2.76
C ASP A 312 3.97 3.27 1.40
N PHE A 313 3.67 2.38 0.46
CA PHE A 313 3.34 2.72 -0.92
C PHE A 313 1.83 2.95 -1.07
N HIS A 314 1.48 4.14 -1.53
CA HIS A 314 0.12 4.62 -1.71
C HIS A 314 -0.11 5.26 -3.08
N SER A 315 -1.33 5.76 -3.33
CA SER A 315 -1.66 6.50 -4.54
C SER A 315 -2.58 7.69 -4.24
N THR A 316 -2.26 8.81 -4.86
CA THR A 316 -3.10 10.01 -4.85
C THR A 316 -3.19 10.63 -6.27
N ASP A 317 -3.51 11.89 -6.41
CA ASP A 317 -3.63 12.57 -7.71
C ASP A 317 -2.27 12.88 -8.38
N GLN A 318 -1.18 12.90 -7.61
CA GLN A 318 0.18 13.20 -8.09
C GLN A 318 1.23 12.41 -7.30
N ASP A 319 2.44 12.30 -7.86
CA ASP A 319 3.55 11.69 -7.15
C ASP A 319 4.00 12.61 -6.00
N ILE A 320 4.09 12.08 -4.76
CA ILE A 320 4.53 12.85 -3.59
C ILE A 320 5.14 11.95 -2.52
N PHE A 321 6.19 12.45 -1.86
CA PHE A 321 6.83 11.85 -0.71
C PHE A 321 6.37 12.54 0.56
N TYR A 322 5.53 11.91 1.34
CA TYR A 322 5.20 12.36 2.69
C TYR A 322 6.24 11.84 3.67
N THR A 323 6.99 12.75 4.27
CA THR A 323 8.16 12.45 5.09
C THR A 323 7.97 12.95 6.52
N GLN A 324 9.00 12.85 7.36
CA GLN A 324 9.12 13.63 8.58
C GLN A 324 9.38 15.10 8.23
N GLN A 325 9.18 16.00 9.21
CA GLN A 325 9.55 17.39 9.10
C GLN A 325 11.09 17.52 8.94
N GLU A 326 11.57 18.63 8.40
CA GLU A 326 12.98 18.80 8.06
C GLU A 326 13.91 18.78 9.29
N ASP A 327 13.42 19.24 10.45
CA ASP A 327 14.12 19.25 11.72
C ASP A 327 14.00 17.96 12.53
N ALA A 328 13.24 16.99 12.05
CA ALA A 328 13.06 15.72 12.72
C ALA A 328 14.38 14.93 12.76
N LYS A 329 14.67 14.38 13.93
CA LYS A 329 15.82 13.48 14.10
C LYS A 329 15.43 12.11 13.57
N ILE A 330 16.06 11.71 12.47
CA ILE A 330 15.90 10.39 11.85
C ILE A 330 17.21 9.64 11.78
N PHE A 331 17.14 8.34 11.77
CA PHE A 331 18.26 7.46 11.44
C PHE A 331 17.96 6.72 10.12
N PRO A 332 18.93 6.62 9.18
CA PRO A 332 20.20 7.34 9.14
C PRO A 332 20.03 8.88 9.02
N PRO A 333 20.95 9.68 9.56
CA PRO A 333 20.82 11.13 9.49
C PRO A 333 20.76 11.63 8.04
N LYS A 334 19.86 12.59 7.77
CA LYS A 334 19.68 13.21 6.43
C LYS A 334 19.31 12.21 5.31
N PHE A 335 18.91 11.00 5.65
CA PHE A 335 18.56 9.99 4.64
C PHE A 335 17.58 10.54 3.60
N THR A 336 16.46 11.07 4.05
CA THR A 336 15.38 11.55 3.16
C THR A 336 15.85 12.65 2.21
N ASP A 337 16.59 13.64 2.72
CA ASP A 337 17.08 14.77 1.91
C ASP A 337 18.06 14.28 0.84
N THR A 338 19.02 13.43 1.24
CA THR A 338 20.02 12.88 0.33
C THR A 338 19.38 11.97 -0.71
N TRP A 339 18.43 11.11 -0.28
CA TRP A 339 17.71 10.20 -1.19
C TRP A 339 16.95 10.94 -2.28
N LEU A 340 16.16 11.96 -1.91
CA LEU A 340 15.42 12.75 -2.89
C LEU A 340 16.34 13.56 -3.81
N ALA A 341 17.47 14.06 -3.31
CA ALA A 341 18.46 14.75 -4.12
C ALA A 341 19.09 13.81 -5.17
N GLN A 342 19.45 12.57 -4.78
CA GLN A 342 20.00 11.57 -5.69
C GLN A 342 18.98 11.09 -6.72
N ILE A 343 17.71 10.93 -6.33
CA ILE A 343 16.63 10.65 -7.30
C ILE A 343 16.54 11.78 -8.32
N LYS A 344 16.56 13.04 -7.89
CA LYS A 344 16.55 14.21 -8.77
C LYS A 344 17.74 14.27 -9.70
N GLU A 345 18.92 13.94 -9.22
CA GLU A 345 20.15 13.90 -10.04
C GLU A 345 20.05 12.85 -11.16
N ARG A 346 19.50 11.69 -10.87
CA ARG A 346 19.31 10.61 -11.85
C ARG A 346 18.14 10.82 -12.80
N LEU A 347 17.12 11.55 -12.37
CA LEU A 347 15.92 11.87 -13.13
C LEU A 347 15.80 13.41 -13.25
N PRO A 348 16.61 14.07 -14.10
CA PRO A 348 16.71 15.53 -14.12
C PRO A 348 15.41 16.24 -14.51
N ASP A 349 14.55 15.59 -15.27
CA ASP A 349 13.21 16.12 -15.65
C ASP A 349 12.15 15.92 -14.57
N TYR A 350 12.42 15.12 -13.54
CA TYR A 350 11.54 14.89 -12.41
C TYR A 350 11.93 15.77 -11.22
N GLN A 351 10.95 16.47 -10.65
CA GLN A 351 11.11 17.19 -9.40
C GLN A 351 10.39 16.44 -8.29
N PRO A 352 11.11 15.75 -7.38
CA PRO A 352 10.47 15.07 -6.25
C PRO A 352 9.65 16.05 -5.43
N ASN A 353 8.33 15.83 -5.37
CA ASN A 353 7.44 16.60 -4.51
C ASN A 353 7.51 16.01 -3.10
N ARG A 354 7.79 16.86 -2.11
CA ARG A 354 7.94 16.45 -0.70
C ARG A 354 7.03 17.25 0.22
N SER A 355 6.43 16.57 1.19
CA SER A 355 5.71 17.23 2.28
C SER A 355 6.00 16.57 3.62
N GLY A 356 6.62 17.31 4.54
CA GLY A 356 6.81 16.91 5.94
C GLY A 356 5.61 17.25 6.84
N ALA A 357 4.70 18.12 6.39
CA ALA A 357 3.57 18.59 7.19
C ALA A 357 2.32 17.69 7.10
N HIS A 358 2.26 16.76 6.14
CA HIS A 358 1.07 15.93 5.93
C HIS A 358 0.87 14.91 7.05
N ASN A 359 -0.33 14.90 7.65
CA ASN A 359 -0.73 13.96 8.70
C ASN A 359 0.21 13.93 9.92
N VAL A 360 0.79 15.07 10.32
CA VAL A 360 1.62 15.16 11.54
C VAL A 360 0.78 14.78 12.76
N GLY A 361 1.28 13.85 13.56
CA GLY A 361 0.60 13.34 14.76
C GLY A 361 -0.61 12.43 14.49
N MET A 362 -0.97 12.17 13.24
CA MET A 362 -2.03 11.23 12.90
C MET A 362 -1.51 9.78 13.01
N PRO A 363 -2.37 8.82 13.43
CA PRO A 363 -1.97 7.44 13.67
C PRO A 363 -1.78 6.64 12.37
N THR A 364 -0.81 7.08 11.55
CA THR A 364 -0.44 6.46 10.28
C THR A 364 0.76 5.52 10.45
N SER A 365 1.01 4.65 9.45
CA SER A 365 2.21 3.82 9.37
C SER A 365 3.49 4.64 9.47
N LYS A 366 3.53 5.78 8.75
CA LYS A 366 4.62 6.75 8.77
C LYS A 366 4.88 7.30 10.18
N PHE A 367 3.83 7.70 10.89
CA PHE A 367 3.93 8.19 12.27
C PHE A 367 4.47 7.10 13.19
N TRP A 368 3.88 5.90 13.16
CA TRP A 368 4.29 4.79 14.01
C TRP A 368 5.74 4.37 13.77
N GLY A 369 6.16 4.20 12.52
CA GLY A 369 7.52 3.80 12.18
C GLY A 369 8.57 4.80 12.70
N HIS A 370 8.28 6.10 12.59
CA HIS A 370 9.16 7.14 13.10
C HIS A 370 9.17 7.21 14.64
N GLU A 371 8.00 7.30 15.27
CA GLU A 371 7.89 7.44 16.74
C GLU A 371 8.44 6.23 17.48
N GLN A 372 8.20 5.02 16.92
CA GLN A 372 8.63 3.79 17.57
C GLN A 372 10.13 3.52 17.43
N TYR A 373 10.72 3.89 16.30
CA TYR A 373 12.07 3.45 15.94
C TYR A 373 13.05 4.59 15.63
N GLY A 374 12.60 5.82 15.51
CA GLY A 374 13.46 6.97 15.17
C GLY A 374 14.03 6.94 13.76
N ILE A 375 13.46 6.12 12.86
CA ILE A 375 13.89 5.96 11.47
C ILE A 375 13.17 6.91 10.52
N ALA A 376 13.70 7.05 9.30
CA ALA A 376 12.92 7.59 8.21
C ALA A 376 11.74 6.65 7.93
N ALA A 377 10.52 7.16 8.06
CA ALA A 377 9.30 6.46 7.71
C ALA A 377 8.52 7.31 6.71
N ILE A 378 8.32 6.80 5.51
CA ILE A 378 7.90 7.59 4.34
C ILE A 378 6.62 6.98 3.78
N THR A 379 5.61 7.82 3.51
CA THR A 379 4.52 7.43 2.63
C THR A 379 4.88 7.91 1.22
N LEU A 380 5.08 6.96 0.32
CA LEU A 380 5.38 7.23 -1.09
C LEU A 380 4.11 7.05 -1.91
N GLU A 381 3.57 8.17 -2.35
CA GLU A 381 2.38 8.21 -3.19
C GLU A 381 2.76 8.28 -4.66
N PHE A 382 2.16 7.44 -5.49
CA PHE A 382 2.20 7.58 -6.94
C PHE A 382 0.90 8.20 -7.44
N GLY A 383 0.98 9.09 -8.42
CA GLY A 383 -0.20 9.67 -9.05
C GLY A 383 -1.06 8.61 -9.74
N ASP A 384 -2.38 8.71 -9.62
CA ASP A 384 -3.32 7.76 -10.24
C ASP A 384 -3.11 7.60 -11.75
N ASN A 385 -2.67 8.67 -12.41
CA ASN A 385 -2.45 8.72 -13.86
C ASN A 385 -0.98 8.79 -14.24
N THR A 386 -0.05 8.63 -13.31
CA THR A 386 1.38 8.56 -13.60
C THR A 386 1.66 7.45 -14.62
N ASP A 387 2.43 7.79 -15.64
CA ASP A 387 2.80 6.84 -16.69
C ASP A 387 3.45 5.59 -16.12
N ARG A 388 3.05 4.41 -16.60
CA ARG A 388 3.49 3.13 -16.04
C ARG A 388 4.98 2.85 -16.30
N SER A 389 5.54 3.40 -17.38
CA SER A 389 6.98 3.36 -17.64
C SER A 389 7.73 4.26 -16.66
N PHE A 390 7.17 5.42 -16.33
CA PHE A 390 7.76 6.31 -15.35
C PHE A 390 7.67 5.77 -13.92
N ILE A 391 6.55 5.11 -13.53
CA ILE A 391 6.48 4.39 -12.24
C ILE A 391 7.63 3.38 -12.13
N ARG A 392 7.90 2.64 -13.20
CA ARG A 392 9.03 1.67 -13.22
C ARG A 392 10.38 2.37 -13.06
N GLU A 393 10.60 3.44 -13.79
CA GLU A 393 11.85 4.20 -13.77
C GLU A 393 12.09 4.85 -12.40
N LEU A 394 11.08 5.54 -11.85
CA LEU A 394 11.14 6.19 -10.53
C LEU A 394 11.37 5.15 -9.42
N SER A 395 10.60 4.06 -9.43
CA SER A 395 10.72 3.02 -8.40
C SER A 395 12.09 2.34 -8.43
N ARG A 396 12.60 2.02 -9.63
CA ARG A 396 13.94 1.46 -9.79
C ARG A 396 15.01 2.43 -9.30
N THR A 397 14.95 3.68 -9.71
CA THR A 397 15.90 4.71 -9.29
C THR A 397 15.87 4.90 -7.79
N ALA A 398 14.68 5.00 -7.20
CA ALA A 398 14.49 5.14 -5.76
C ALA A 398 15.07 3.95 -4.99
N ALA A 399 14.86 2.71 -5.45
CA ALA A 399 15.42 1.52 -4.84
C ALA A 399 16.96 1.48 -4.92
N GLU A 400 17.53 1.79 -6.07
CA GLU A 400 18.98 1.78 -6.27
C GLU A 400 19.67 2.85 -5.41
N GLU A 401 19.13 4.06 -5.33
CA GLU A 401 19.69 5.12 -4.47
C GLU A 401 19.49 4.82 -2.98
N MET A 402 18.36 4.22 -2.59
CA MET A 402 18.17 3.72 -1.23
C MET A 402 19.25 2.69 -0.85
N MET A 403 19.49 1.69 -1.71
CA MET A 403 20.51 0.67 -1.45
C MET A 403 21.90 1.27 -1.23
N LYS A 404 22.30 2.22 -2.07
CA LYS A 404 23.60 2.90 -1.96
C LYS A 404 23.73 3.64 -0.62
N LEU A 405 22.73 4.42 -0.28
CA LEU A 405 22.71 5.23 0.95
C LEU A 405 22.72 4.38 2.22
N LEU A 406 21.94 3.30 2.24
CA LEU A 406 21.88 2.44 3.41
C LEU A 406 23.16 1.64 3.59
N ILE A 407 23.79 1.14 2.51
CA ILE A 407 25.11 0.50 2.56
C ILE A 407 26.16 1.46 3.14
N GLU A 408 26.12 2.73 2.75
CA GLU A 408 27.07 3.72 3.24
C GLU A 408 26.83 4.07 4.72
N ALA A 409 25.57 4.21 5.11
CA ALA A 409 25.20 4.46 6.51
C ALA A 409 25.62 3.30 7.44
N ASP A 410 25.48 2.06 6.99
CA ASP A 410 25.91 0.87 7.74
C ASP A 410 27.42 0.83 7.93
N LYS A 411 28.22 1.18 6.92
CA LYS A 411 29.68 1.27 7.04
C LYS A 411 30.12 2.29 8.08
N VAL A 412 29.52 3.49 8.05
CA VAL A 412 29.86 4.56 9.00
C VAL A 412 29.57 4.13 10.44
N GLN A 413 28.45 3.44 10.65
CA GLN A 413 28.06 2.97 11.99
C GLN A 413 28.97 1.86 12.53
N ASN A 414 29.47 0.98 11.65
CA ASN A 414 30.30 -0.16 12.03
C ASN A 414 31.83 0.13 11.90
N SER A 415 32.22 1.34 11.52
CA SER A 415 33.62 1.77 11.54
C SER A 415 34.07 1.96 13.00
N PRO A 416 35.27 1.47 13.39
CA PRO A 416 35.82 1.78 14.71
C PRO A 416 35.90 3.29 14.86
N ALA A 417 35.52 3.78 16.06
CA ALA A 417 35.66 5.19 16.39
C ALA A 417 37.13 5.62 16.20
N PRO A 418 37.40 6.79 15.60
CA PRO A 418 38.75 7.29 15.34
C PRO A 418 39.55 7.49 16.61
#